data_fc48b7b814b8377a41e2e8e8d7840c04
#
_entry.id   fc48b7b814b8377a41e2e8e8d7840c04
#
_cell.length_a   1.000
_cell.length_b   1.000
_cell.length_c   1.000
_cell.angle_alpha   90.00
_cell.angle_beta   90.00
_cell.angle_gamma   90.00
#
_symmetry.space_group_name_H-M   'P 1'
#
loop_
_entity.id
_entity.type
_entity.pdbx_description
1 polymer ?
#
loop_
_entity_poly.entity_id
_entity_poly.type
_entity_poly.pdbx_seq_one_letter_code
_entity_poly.pdbx_strand_id
1 'polypeptide(L)'
;MNTSTTPELYAKFNPLIRPYLVLTIGMTMASTLIGLPLALLWFCGLGQWWARHYFDKLECHLSEKTLRYRKGILIQIEKTIPLENIQDVTFIEGPLLRYFHLSTLKFETAGHTPGQANQMQLTGIIDAHAFRNEILAARERLKQQAQRALPAAAAESRALHEARQLAVLDNIEQRLSEILQLLKERS
;
A
#
# COMPACT_ATOMS: atom_id res chain seq x y z
N MET A 1 -2.90 -15.39 23.16
CA MET A 1 -2.46 -14.18 22.41
C MET A 1 -1.33 -14.61 21.49
N ASN A 2 -1.66 -15.10 20.28
CA ASN A 2 -0.66 -15.43 19.26
C ASN A 2 -0.41 -14.17 18.44
N THR A 3 0.69 -13.49 18.69
CA THR A 3 1.25 -12.52 17.79
C THR A 3 1.83 -13.29 16.62
N SER A 4 1.03 -13.51 15.59
CA SER A 4 1.53 -13.92 14.28
C SER A 4 2.42 -12.79 13.77
N THR A 5 3.71 -12.98 13.90
CA THR A 5 4.75 -12.13 13.31
C THR A 5 4.63 -12.28 11.79
N THR A 6 3.79 -11.45 11.19
CA THR A 6 3.74 -11.33 9.74
C THR A 6 5.11 -10.82 9.27
N PRO A 7 5.73 -11.40 8.25
CA PRO A 7 6.99 -10.93 7.73
C PRO A 7 6.79 -9.55 7.08
N GLU A 8 7.16 -8.51 7.81
CA GLU A 8 7.22 -7.16 7.26
C GLU A 8 8.50 -7.02 6.45
N LEU A 9 8.36 -6.72 5.18
CA LEU A 9 9.49 -6.45 4.30
C LEU A 9 9.84 -4.97 4.35
N TYR A 10 11.05 -4.67 4.81
CA TYR A 10 11.59 -3.32 4.87
C TYR A 10 12.35 -3.01 3.59
N ALA A 11 11.95 -1.95 2.89
CA ALA A 11 12.72 -1.46 1.75
C ALA A 11 14.02 -0.83 2.22
N LYS A 12 15.14 -1.28 1.67
CA LYS A 12 16.46 -0.68 1.92
C LYS A 12 16.70 0.45 0.93
N PHE A 13 17.09 1.61 1.44
CA PHE A 13 17.44 2.76 0.62
C PHE A 13 18.94 2.85 0.39
N ASN A 14 19.32 3.21 -0.83
CA ASN A 14 20.72 3.37 -1.20
C ASN A 14 21.26 4.70 -0.66
N PRO A 15 22.40 4.71 0.11
CA PRO A 15 23.00 5.92 0.63
C PRO A 15 23.43 6.91 -0.46
N LEU A 16 23.60 6.48 -1.71
CA LEU A 16 23.88 7.35 -2.87
C LEU A 16 22.74 8.33 -3.21
N ILE A 17 21.56 8.17 -2.61
CA ILE A 17 20.51 9.17 -2.70
C ILE A 17 20.94 10.52 -2.10
N ARG A 18 21.86 10.52 -1.12
CA ARG A 18 22.37 11.74 -0.49
C ARG A 18 23.12 12.63 -1.50
N PRO A 19 24.20 12.18 -2.16
CA PRO A 19 24.90 12.99 -3.15
C PRO A 19 24.01 13.33 -4.36
N TYR A 20 23.11 12.43 -4.74
CA TYR A 20 22.13 12.69 -5.81
C TYR A 20 21.24 13.90 -5.48
N LEU A 21 20.65 13.97 -4.27
CA LEU A 21 19.81 15.08 -3.83
C LEU A 21 20.61 16.39 -3.74
N VAL A 22 21.82 16.34 -3.20
CA VAL A 22 22.68 17.53 -3.12
C VAL A 22 22.97 18.08 -4.51
N LEU A 23 23.31 17.20 -5.45
CA LEU A 23 23.66 17.60 -6.82
C LEU A 23 22.47 18.13 -7.60
N THR A 24 21.31 17.47 -7.52
CA THR A 24 20.10 17.91 -8.25
C THR A 24 19.59 19.25 -7.74
N ILE A 25 19.49 19.43 -6.43
CA ILE A 25 19.03 20.69 -5.84
C ILE A 25 20.07 21.80 -6.08
N GLY A 26 21.36 21.51 -5.85
CA GLY A 26 22.43 22.47 -6.11
C GLY A 26 22.52 22.92 -7.56
N MET A 27 22.31 22.01 -8.52
CA MET A 27 22.33 22.33 -9.94
C MET A 27 21.11 23.17 -10.37
N THR A 28 19.93 22.91 -9.80
CA THR A 28 18.76 23.76 -10.02
C THR A 28 18.92 25.15 -9.41
N MET A 29 19.58 25.28 -8.25
CA MET A 29 19.90 26.58 -7.65
C MET A 29 20.95 27.32 -8.50
N ALA A 30 21.98 26.64 -8.97
CA ALA A 30 23.03 27.23 -9.80
C ALA A 30 22.57 27.70 -11.18
N SER A 31 21.46 27.15 -11.71
CA SER A 31 20.88 27.58 -12.99
C SER A 31 20.25 28.99 -12.94
N THR A 32 20.03 29.54 -11.75
CA THR A 32 19.54 30.91 -11.57
C THR A 32 20.68 31.83 -11.09
N LEU A 33 20.81 33.00 -11.69
CA LEU A 33 21.88 33.96 -11.37
C LEU A 33 21.87 34.38 -9.88
N ILE A 34 20.68 34.51 -9.31
CA ILE A 34 20.47 34.86 -7.89
C ILE A 34 20.77 33.66 -6.99
N GLY A 35 20.55 32.43 -7.49
CA GLY A 35 20.81 31.20 -6.73
C GLY A 35 22.30 30.81 -6.65
N LEU A 36 23.17 31.44 -7.42
CA LEU A 36 24.58 31.08 -7.50
C LEU A 36 25.31 31.20 -6.14
N PRO A 37 25.20 32.30 -5.36
CA PRO A 37 25.79 32.37 -4.04
C PRO A 37 25.15 31.38 -3.05
N LEU A 38 23.85 31.11 -3.20
CA LEU A 38 23.14 30.13 -2.39
C LEU A 38 23.60 28.70 -2.72
N ALA A 39 23.86 28.40 -4.01
CA ALA A 39 24.37 27.11 -4.45
C ALA A 39 25.79 26.86 -3.88
N LEU A 40 26.65 27.88 -3.81
CA LEU A 40 27.94 27.74 -3.14
C LEU A 40 27.80 27.34 -1.67
N LEU A 41 26.91 28.03 -0.94
CA LEU A 41 26.62 27.69 0.45
C LEU A 41 26.04 26.26 0.61
N TRP A 42 25.21 25.85 -0.34
CA TRP A 42 24.63 24.52 -0.41
C TRP A 42 25.68 23.43 -0.57
N PHE A 43 26.65 23.62 -1.49
CA PHE A 43 27.74 22.67 -1.70
C PHE A 43 28.79 22.70 -0.57
N CYS A 44 28.93 23.81 0.16
CA CYS A 44 29.87 23.94 1.29
C CYS A 44 29.48 23.09 2.52
N GLY A 45 28.31 22.43 2.53
CA GLY A 45 27.96 21.51 3.62
C GLY A 45 26.48 21.52 4.03
N LEU A 46 25.75 22.62 3.76
CA LEU A 46 24.34 22.71 4.11
C LEU A 46 23.51 21.62 3.41
N GLY A 47 23.79 21.39 2.12
CA GLY A 47 23.14 20.34 1.33
C GLY A 47 23.46 18.93 1.84
N GLN A 48 24.71 18.70 2.26
CA GLN A 48 25.13 17.41 2.83
C GLN A 48 24.41 17.12 4.16
N TRP A 49 24.36 18.11 5.03
CA TRP A 49 23.65 18.02 6.29
C TRP A 49 22.16 17.74 6.07
N TRP A 50 21.51 18.49 5.16
CA TRP A 50 20.09 18.32 4.81
C TRP A 50 19.81 16.95 4.20
N ALA A 51 20.63 16.52 3.23
CA ALA A 51 20.46 15.23 2.54
C ALA A 51 20.62 14.04 3.50
N ARG A 52 21.53 14.16 4.49
CA ARG A 52 21.71 13.15 5.53
C ARG A 52 20.44 13.01 6.38
N HIS A 53 19.90 14.12 6.87
CA HIS A 53 18.67 14.13 7.67
C HIS A 53 17.45 13.66 6.88
N TYR A 54 17.39 13.97 5.58
CA TYR A 54 16.33 13.48 4.72
C TYR A 54 16.39 11.97 4.56
N PHE A 55 17.56 11.44 4.32
CA PHE A 55 17.78 10.01 4.14
C PHE A 55 17.43 9.22 5.41
N ASP A 56 17.82 9.71 6.58
CA ASP A 56 17.59 9.05 7.87
C ASP A 56 16.09 8.95 8.23
N LYS A 57 15.24 9.76 7.56
CA LYS A 57 13.80 9.78 7.76
C LYS A 57 13.00 9.10 6.64
N LEU A 58 13.71 8.46 5.73
CA LEU A 58 13.10 7.77 4.61
C LEU A 58 12.87 6.30 4.99
N GLU A 59 11.62 5.94 5.19
CA GLU A 59 11.23 4.58 5.58
C GLU A 59 10.13 4.07 4.63
N CYS A 60 10.20 2.80 4.26
CA CYS A 60 9.17 2.13 3.49
C CYS A 60 9.01 0.69 3.99
N HIS A 61 7.79 0.34 4.35
CA HIS A 61 7.41 -0.96 4.87
C HIS A 61 6.34 -1.57 3.99
N LEU A 62 6.60 -2.77 3.51
CA LEU A 62 5.62 -3.60 2.85
C LEU A 62 5.09 -4.63 3.85
N SER A 63 3.82 -4.53 4.18
CA SER A 63 3.06 -5.51 4.95
C SER A 63 2.21 -6.37 4.01
N GLU A 64 1.61 -7.43 4.50
CA GLU A 64 0.76 -8.34 3.69
C GLU A 64 -0.40 -7.62 2.96
N LYS A 65 -0.95 -6.56 3.55
CA LYS A 65 -2.14 -5.85 3.03
C LYS A 65 -1.87 -4.40 2.65
N THR A 66 -0.78 -3.81 3.15
CA THR A 66 -0.54 -2.38 3.04
C THR A 66 0.90 -2.06 2.72
N LEU A 67 1.10 -1.02 1.92
CA LEU A 67 2.39 -0.37 1.71
C LEU A 67 2.42 0.92 2.52
N ARG A 68 3.28 0.99 3.53
CA ARG A 68 3.47 2.16 4.39
C ARG A 68 4.77 2.86 4.02
N TYR A 69 4.70 4.15 3.87
CA TYR A 69 5.80 4.97 3.43
C TYR A 69 5.87 6.26 4.25
N ARG A 70 7.07 6.61 4.70
CA ARG A 70 7.35 7.79 5.49
C ARG A 70 8.49 8.58 4.89
N LYS A 71 8.32 9.89 4.75
CA LYS A 71 9.36 10.83 4.28
C LYS A 71 9.22 12.20 4.90
N GLY A 72 10.29 12.99 4.88
CA GLY A 72 10.32 14.41 5.22
C GLY A 72 11.12 14.73 6.48
N ILE A 73 11.70 15.94 6.51
CA ILE A 73 12.53 16.45 7.61
C ILE A 73 11.71 17.34 8.53
N LEU A 74 11.15 18.41 7.96
CA LEU A 74 10.36 19.43 8.68
C LEU A 74 8.90 19.01 8.78
N ILE A 75 8.34 18.53 7.67
CA ILE A 75 6.99 18.01 7.59
C ILE A 75 7.13 16.52 7.27
N GLN A 76 6.76 15.68 8.24
CA GLN A 76 6.74 14.24 8.02
C GLN A 76 5.43 13.87 7.34
N ILE A 77 5.56 13.30 6.16
CA ILE A 77 4.43 12.74 5.42
C ILE A 77 4.50 11.22 5.57
N GLU A 78 3.50 10.66 6.22
CA GLU A 78 3.30 9.24 6.30
C GLU A 78 2.08 8.88 5.45
N LYS A 79 2.24 7.89 4.59
CA LYS A 79 1.18 7.43 3.71
C LYS A 79 1.09 5.92 3.76
N THR A 80 -0.10 5.41 4.01
CA THR A 80 -0.41 3.99 3.99
C THR A 80 -1.36 3.73 2.83
N ILE A 81 -0.98 2.83 1.94
CA ILE A 81 -1.75 2.47 0.76
C ILE A 81 -2.11 0.99 0.86
N PRO A 82 -3.41 0.63 0.83
CA PRO A 82 -3.82 -0.76 0.68
C PRO A 82 -3.33 -1.31 -0.66
N LEU A 83 -2.77 -2.52 -0.66
CA LEU A 83 -2.24 -3.15 -1.89
C LEU A 83 -3.33 -3.38 -2.94
N GLU A 84 -4.58 -3.54 -2.51
CA GLU A 84 -5.74 -3.67 -3.39
C GLU A 84 -5.97 -2.43 -4.26
N ASN A 85 -5.62 -1.24 -3.74
CA ASN A 85 -5.79 0.03 -4.44
C ASN A 85 -4.65 0.35 -5.40
N ILE A 86 -3.54 -0.38 -5.36
CA ILE A 86 -2.42 -0.20 -6.29
C ILE A 86 -2.81 -0.75 -7.65
N GLN A 87 -2.90 0.12 -8.65
CA GLN A 87 -3.21 -0.27 -10.03
C GLN A 87 -1.95 -0.65 -10.80
N ASP A 88 -0.95 0.21 -10.76
CA ASP A 88 0.33 -0.01 -11.44
C ASP A 88 1.52 0.47 -10.61
N VAL A 89 2.68 -0.15 -10.88
CA VAL A 89 3.96 0.20 -10.28
C VAL A 89 4.96 0.43 -11.39
N THR A 90 5.12 1.70 -11.75
CA THR A 90 6.02 2.13 -12.83
C THR A 90 7.45 2.28 -12.31
N PHE A 91 8.39 1.73 -13.03
CA PHE A 91 9.82 1.84 -12.78
C PHE A 91 10.43 2.92 -13.68
N ILE A 92 11.12 3.90 -13.08
CA ILE A 92 11.71 5.03 -13.79
C ILE A 92 13.20 5.10 -13.50
N GLU A 93 14.00 5.06 -14.56
CA GLU A 93 15.44 5.33 -14.51
C GLU A 93 15.78 6.44 -15.48
N GLY A 94 16.21 7.58 -14.96
CA GLY A 94 16.78 8.65 -15.75
C GLY A 94 18.32 8.51 -15.85
N PRO A 95 18.99 9.25 -16.76
CA PRO A 95 20.44 9.15 -16.93
C PRO A 95 21.22 9.51 -15.65
N LEU A 96 20.75 10.49 -14.90
CA LEU A 96 21.34 10.91 -13.65
C LEU A 96 21.11 9.87 -12.54
N LEU A 97 19.92 9.29 -12.44
CA LEU A 97 19.60 8.21 -11.50
C LEU A 97 20.49 6.99 -11.78
N ARG A 98 20.66 6.64 -13.05
CA ARG A 98 21.51 5.53 -13.48
C ARG A 98 22.98 5.74 -13.13
N TYR A 99 23.49 6.96 -13.23
CA TYR A 99 24.85 7.30 -12.82
C TYR A 99 25.07 7.03 -11.32
N PHE A 100 24.06 7.29 -10.48
CA PHE A 100 24.11 7.01 -9.04
C PHE A 100 23.61 5.62 -8.66
N HIS A 101 23.32 4.73 -9.62
CA HIS A 101 22.71 3.42 -9.39
C HIS A 101 21.42 3.50 -8.56
N LEU A 102 20.61 4.50 -8.88
CA LEU A 102 19.33 4.76 -8.24
C LEU A 102 18.20 4.55 -9.23
N SER A 103 17.05 4.16 -8.70
CA SER A 103 15.81 4.04 -9.45
C SER A 103 14.65 4.66 -8.69
N THR A 104 13.59 5.00 -9.39
CA THR A 104 12.38 5.55 -8.80
C THR A 104 11.21 4.62 -9.10
N LEU A 105 10.49 4.22 -8.07
CA LEU A 105 9.20 3.54 -8.19
C LEU A 105 8.07 4.55 -8.04
N LYS A 106 7.19 4.59 -9.03
CA LYS A 106 5.98 5.40 -9.04
C LYS A 106 4.79 4.47 -8.87
N PHE A 107 3.92 4.79 -7.91
CA PHE A 107 2.71 4.03 -7.63
C PHE A 107 1.48 4.76 -8.12
N GLU A 108 0.65 4.08 -8.89
CA GLU A 108 -0.65 4.56 -9.32
C GLU A 108 -1.74 3.85 -8.53
N THR A 109 -2.64 4.63 -7.92
CA THR A 109 -3.71 4.10 -7.07
C THR A 109 -5.07 4.42 -7.67
N ALA A 110 -6.03 3.51 -7.47
CA ALA A 110 -7.41 3.70 -7.89
C ALA A 110 -8.03 4.94 -7.23
N GLY A 111 -8.80 5.71 -8.00
CA GLY A 111 -9.55 6.88 -7.51
C GLY A 111 -8.80 8.21 -7.55
N HIS A 112 -7.62 8.28 -8.15
CA HIS A 112 -6.89 9.54 -8.33
C HIS A 112 -6.84 9.96 -9.80
N THR A 113 -7.19 11.22 -10.06
CA THR A 113 -7.14 11.82 -11.39
C THR A 113 -5.69 11.97 -11.83
N PRO A 114 -5.34 11.66 -13.09
CA PRO A 114 -4.01 11.91 -13.62
C PRO A 114 -3.65 13.40 -13.47
N GLY A 115 -2.52 13.71 -12.82
CA GLY A 115 -2.04 15.09 -12.64
C GLY A 115 -2.15 15.66 -11.24
N GLN A 116 -2.82 15.02 -10.31
CA GLN A 116 -2.78 15.47 -8.91
C GLN A 116 -1.44 15.10 -8.24
N ALA A 117 -0.92 16.04 -7.42
CA ALA A 117 0.38 15.97 -6.71
C ALA A 117 0.52 14.81 -5.71
N ASN A 118 -0.40 13.86 -5.72
CA ASN A 118 -0.48 12.72 -4.81
C ASN A 118 0.07 11.42 -5.39
N GLN A 119 0.76 11.48 -6.53
CA GLN A 119 1.49 10.34 -7.06
C GLN A 119 2.62 10.01 -6.08
N MET A 120 2.56 8.81 -5.53
CA MET A 120 3.60 8.33 -4.63
C MET A 120 4.82 7.93 -5.45
N GLN A 121 5.95 8.58 -5.17
CA GLN A 121 7.24 8.25 -5.78
C GLN A 121 8.24 7.92 -4.68
N LEU A 122 8.91 6.78 -4.84
CA LEU A 122 9.98 6.31 -3.98
C LEU A 122 11.27 6.24 -4.78
N THR A 123 12.20 7.14 -4.49
CA THR A 123 13.51 7.18 -5.15
C THR A 123 14.57 6.57 -4.24
N GLY A 124 15.46 5.77 -4.81
CA GLY A 124 16.65 5.27 -4.13
C GLY A 124 16.48 3.96 -3.39
N ILE A 125 15.47 3.16 -3.72
CA ILE A 125 15.33 1.80 -3.20
C ILE A 125 16.40 0.92 -3.82
N ILE A 126 17.09 0.13 -2.99
CA ILE A 126 18.00 -0.92 -3.44
C ILE A 126 17.15 -2.05 -4.01
N ASP A 127 17.55 -2.59 -5.16
CA ASP A 127 16.83 -3.66 -5.85
C ASP A 127 15.34 -3.34 -6.10
N ALA A 128 15.09 -2.14 -6.64
CA ALA A 128 13.73 -1.66 -6.89
C ALA A 128 12.91 -2.61 -7.77
N HIS A 129 13.54 -3.37 -8.67
CA HIS A 129 12.89 -4.42 -9.45
C HIS A 129 12.40 -5.57 -8.57
N ALA A 130 13.23 -6.06 -7.65
CA ALA A 130 12.83 -7.10 -6.72
C ALA A 130 11.71 -6.62 -5.80
N PHE A 131 11.84 -5.41 -5.28
CA PHE A 131 10.82 -4.80 -4.42
C PHE A 131 9.48 -4.59 -5.14
N ARG A 132 9.50 -4.14 -6.40
CA ARG A 132 8.32 -4.06 -7.25
C ARG A 132 7.64 -5.44 -7.42
N ASN A 133 8.43 -6.46 -7.74
CA ASN A 133 7.91 -7.80 -7.95
C ASN A 133 7.27 -8.36 -6.66
N GLU A 134 7.84 -8.06 -5.50
CA GLU A 134 7.28 -8.48 -4.21
C GLU A 134 5.94 -7.77 -3.92
N ILE A 135 5.81 -6.47 -4.23
CA ILE A 135 4.55 -5.74 -4.12
C ILE A 135 3.47 -6.36 -5.01
N LEU A 136 3.81 -6.68 -6.26
CA LEU A 136 2.88 -7.30 -7.20
C LEU A 136 2.49 -8.71 -6.76
N ALA A 137 3.44 -9.49 -6.25
CA ALA A 137 3.19 -10.82 -5.70
C ALA A 137 2.28 -10.77 -4.46
N ALA A 138 2.53 -9.84 -3.54
CA ALA A 138 1.70 -9.64 -2.35
C ALA A 138 0.26 -9.23 -2.74
N ARG A 139 0.11 -8.34 -3.72
CA ARG A 139 -1.20 -7.95 -4.27
C ARG A 139 -1.93 -9.15 -4.88
N GLU A 140 -1.24 -9.98 -5.64
CA GLU A 140 -1.84 -11.15 -6.28
C GLU A 140 -2.27 -12.20 -5.24
N ARG A 141 -1.47 -12.43 -4.20
CA ARG A 141 -1.83 -13.28 -3.06
C ARG A 141 -3.13 -12.80 -2.39
N LEU A 142 -3.27 -11.49 -2.16
CA LEU A 142 -4.50 -10.90 -1.61
C LEU A 142 -5.71 -11.16 -2.50
N LYS A 143 -5.59 -10.94 -3.80
CA LYS A 143 -6.66 -11.22 -4.76
C LYS A 143 -7.10 -12.69 -4.73
N GLN A 144 -6.14 -13.60 -4.72
CA GLN A 144 -6.42 -15.04 -4.67
C GLN A 144 -7.09 -15.43 -3.35
N GLN A 145 -6.67 -14.83 -2.21
CA GLN A 145 -7.32 -15.05 -0.92
C GLN A 145 -8.76 -14.55 -0.91
N ALA A 146 -9.02 -13.35 -1.45
CA ALA A 146 -10.37 -12.81 -1.58
C ALA A 146 -11.25 -13.68 -2.47
N GLN A 147 -10.74 -14.14 -3.60
CA GLN A 147 -11.46 -15.02 -4.52
C GLN A 147 -11.79 -16.39 -3.89
N ARG A 148 -10.91 -16.93 -3.05
CA ARG A 148 -11.16 -18.20 -2.34
C ARG A 148 -12.16 -18.03 -1.20
N ALA A 149 -12.21 -16.88 -0.56
CA ALA A 149 -13.14 -16.58 0.53
C ALA A 149 -14.58 -16.37 0.05
N LEU A 150 -14.78 -15.80 -1.14
CA LEU A 150 -16.09 -15.52 -1.72
C LEU A 150 -17.00 -16.77 -1.85
N PRO A 151 -16.56 -17.90 -2.43
CA PRO A 151 -17.40 -19.09 -2.53
C PRO A 151 -17.68 -19.72 -1.16
N ALA A 152 -16.78 -19.64 -0.21
CA ALA A 152 -17.00 -20.16 1.15
C ALA A 152 -18.06 -19.34 1.90
N ALA A 153 -17.98 -18.02 1.87
CA ALA A 153 -18.96 -17.13 2.47
C ALA A 153 -20.34 -17.25 1.80
N ALA A 154 -20.39 -17.44 0.48
CA ALA A 154 -21.64 -17.68 -0.24
C ALA A 154 -22.28 -19.03 0.10
N ALA A 155 -21.47 -20.07 0.30
CA ALA A 155 -21.94 -21.39 0.74
C ALA A 155 -22.49 -21.36 2.18
N GLU A 156 -21.81 -20.67 3.07
CA GLU A 156 -22.24 -20.48 4.46
C GLU A 156 -23.56 -19.70 4.55
N SER A 157 -23.69 -18.63 3.77
CA SER A 157 -24.92 -17.84 3.68
C SER A 157 -26.09 -18.66 3.13
N ARG A 158 -25.88 -19.53 2.14
CA ARG A 158 -26.90 -20.44 1.62
C ARG A 158 -27.32 -21.46 2.65
N ALA A 159 -26.39 -22.12 3.33
CA ALA A 159 -26.67 -23.08 4.37
C ALA A 159 -27.48 -22.48 5.53
N LEU A 160 -27.18 -21.26 5.94
CA LEU A 160 -27.95 -20.51 6.94
C LEU A 160 -29.37 -20.19 6.46
N HIS A 161 -29.55 -19.84 5.18
CA HIS A 161 -30.87 -19.58 4.61
C HIS A 161 -31.71 -20.86 4.55
N GLU A 162 -31.13 -21.96 4.10
CA GLU A 162 -31.79 -23.26 4.06
C GLU A 162 -32.20 -23.75 5.46
N ALA A 163 -31.29 -23.66 6.44
CA ALA A 163 -31.59 -24.01 7.82
C ALA A 163 -32.75 -23.18 8.41
N ARG A 164 -32.78 -21.87 8.07
CA ARG A 164 -33.87 -20.98 8.50
C ARG A 164 -35.20 -21.32 7.83
N GLN A 165 -35.20 -21.69 6.56
CA GLN A 165 -36.41 -22.12 5.83
C GLN A 165 -36.95 -23.43 6.41
N LEU A 166 -36.11 -24.41 6.70
CA LEU A 166 -36.53 -25.66 7.34
C LEU A 166 -37.16 -25.43 8.71
N ALA A 167 -36.54 -24.58 9.55
CA ALA A 167 -37.08 -24.25 10.87
C ALA A 167 -38.47 -23.55 10.79
N VAL A 168 -38.70 -22.74 9.76
CA VAL A 168 -40.03 -22.12 9.54
C VAL A 168 -41.05 -23.15 9.09
N LEU A 169 -40.66 -24.09 8.22
CA LEU A 169 -41.55 -25.17 7.75
C LEU A 169 -41.94 -26.09 8.92
N ASP A 170 -40.99 -26.51 9.78
CA ASP A 170 -41.27 -27.30 10.96
C ASP A 170 -42.27 -26.61 11.93
N ASN A 171 -42.07 -25.30 12.13
CA ASN A 171 -42.96 -24.51 12.96
C ASN A 171 -44.39 -24.43 12.38
N ILE A 172 -44.52 -24.29 11.09
CA ILE A 172 -45.81 -24.29 10.40
C ILE A 172 -46.49 -25.64 10.51
N GLU A 173 -45.78 -26.74 10.31
CA GLU A 173 -46.26 -28.09 10.40
C GLU A 173 -46.76 -28.41 11.84
N GLN A 174 -45.99 -27.98 12.83
CA GLN A 174 -46.37 -28.13 14.25
C GLN A 174 -47.65 -27.33 14.57
N ARG A 175 -47.77 -26.12 14.10
CA ARG A 175 -48.98 -25.30 14.28
C ARG A 175 -50.19 -25.86 13.57
N LEU A 176 -50.02 -26.41 12.37
CA LEU A 176 -51.12 -27.07 11.65
C LEU A 176 -51.60 -28.33 12.37
N SER A 177 -50.68 -29.13 12.89
CA SER A 177 -51.04 -30.33 13.69
C SER A 177 -51.80 -29.99 14.96
N GLU A 178 -51.42 -28.91 15.65
CA GLU A 178 -52.10 -28.40 16.83
C GLU A 178 -53.51 -27.92 16.51
N ILE A 179 -53.70 -27.19 15.44
CA ILE A 179 -55.03 -26.74 14.97
C ILE A 179 -55.93 -27.91 14.58
N LEU A 180 -55.40 -28.91 13.90
CA LEU A 180 -56.14 -30.13 13.52
C LEU A 180 -56.60 -30.92 14.76
N GLN A 181 -55.77 -30.98 15.80
CA GLN A 181 -56.09 -31.63 17.04
C GLN A 181 -57.23 -30.93 17.79
N LEU A 182 -57.17 -29.60 17.86
CA LEU A 182 -58.22 -28.77 18.48
C LEU A 182 -59.56 -28.86 17.74
N LEU A 183 -59.56 -28.97 16.41
CA LEU A 183 -60.73 -29.13 15.60
C LEU A 183 -61.37 -30.52 15.81
N LYS A 184 -60.57 -31.56 16.02
CA LYS A 184 -61.03 -32.92 16.26
C LYS A 184 -61.62 -33.10 17.68
N GLU A 185 -61.15 -32.36 18.68
CA GLU A 185 -61.71 -32.32 20.00
C GLU A 185 -63.05 -31.56 20.11
N ARG A 186 -63.36 -30.74 19.12
CA ARG A 186 -64.56 -29.90 19.05
C ARG A 186 -65.72 -30.53 18.22
N SER A 187 -65.44 -31.61 17.50
CA SER A 187 -66.40 -32.39 16.71
C SER A 187 -66.91 -33.61 17.45
#